data_d4f44da26194db6672eb261588db86f2
#
_entry.id   d4f44da26194db6672eb261588db86f2
#
_cell.length_a   1.000
_cell.length_b   1.000
_cell.length_c   1.000
_cell.angle_alpha   90.00
_cell.angle_beta   90.00
_cell.angle_gamma   90.00
#
_symmetry.space_group_name_H-M   'P 1'
#
loop_
_entity.id
_entity.type
_entity.pdbx_description
1 polymer ?
#
loop_
_entity_poly.entity_id
_entity_poly.type
_entity_poly.pdbx_seq_one_letter_code
_entity_poly.pdbx_strand_id
1 'polypeptide(L)'
;MADKRYYDDLSGEELDASLVMAARAEEMKEFVKHNVYNKVSVKKCWEKTGKAPIGVRWVDVNKGDKIHPEYRSRLVAKEIKIDKREDLFAATTPLESKKMLFSWAVTEGIGFKRNDRKNGMKLDFIDVRRAYFHAEARRQVFVELCDEDSTRGMCGELVKAMYGTRDAAQNWEVTYTAFMTEIGFHNGKSTPCV
;
A
#
# COMPACT_ATOMS: atom_id res chain seq x y z
N MET A 1 -5.44 32.37 -12.44
CA MET A 1 -5.45 30.94 -12.12
C MET A 1 -6.25 30.80 -10.82
N ALA A 2 -7.27 29.96 -10.76
CA ALA A 2 -7.99 29.74 -9.52
C ALA A 2 -7.01 29.15 -8.49
N ASP A 3 -6.98 29.74 -7.30
CA ASP A 3 -6.13 29.29 -6.20
C ASP A 3 -6.62 27.90 -5.79
N LYS A 4 -5.87 26.87 -6.14
CA LYS A 4 -6.25 25.46 -5.88
C LYS A 4 -6.02 25.20 -4.40
N ARG A 5 -7.11 25.07 -3.62
CA ARG A 5 -7.04 24.76 -2.19
C ARG A 5 -6.93 23.26 -1.99
N TYR A 6 -6.17 22.88 -0.99
CA TYR A 6 -5.96 21.48 -0.58
C TYR A 6 -6.45 21.29 0.84
N TYR A 7 -7.02 20.15 1.12
CA TYR A 7 -7.58 19.82 2.43
C TYR A 7 -7.05 18.48 2.90
N ASP A 8 -6.84 18.37 4.20
CA ASP A 8 -6.46 17.12 4.85
C ASP A 8 -7.61 16.11 4.79
N ASP A 9 -7.37 14.94 4.22
CA ASP A 9 -8.39 13.88 4.05
C ASP A 9 -8.88 13.28 5.38
N LEU A 10 -8.19 13.52 6.50
CA LEU A 10 -8.57 13.03 7.83
C LEU A 10 -9.24 14.10 8.69
N SER A 11 -8.63 15.28 8.79
CA SER A 11 -9.10 16.37 9.64
C SER A 11 -10.04 17.35 8.92
N GLY A 12 -9.94 17.46 7.59
CA GLY A 12 -10.64 18.46 6.79
C GLY A 12 -10.03 19.87 6.89
N GLU A 13 -8.91 20.05 7.61
CA GLU A 13 -8.22 21.34 7.68
C GLU A 13 -7.56 21.71 6.34
N GLU A 14 -7.46 23.00 6.07
CA GLU A 14 -6.76 23.49 4.86
C GLU A 14 -5.26 23.23 4.99
N LEU A 15 -4.66 22.73 3.91
CA LEU A 15 -3.25 22.37 3.82
C LEU A 15 -2.47 23.42 3.03
N ASP A 16 -1.19 23.61 3.37
CA ASP A 16 -0.27 24.42 2.58
C ASP A 16 -0.04 23.81 1.20
N ALA A 17 -0.35 24.58 0.15
CA ALA A 17 -0.28 24.11 -1.22
C ALA A 17 1.14 23.71 -1.65
N SER A 18 2.17 24.41 -1.16
CA SER A 18 3.57 24.14 -1.53
C SER A 18 4.04 22.82 -0.93
N LEU A 19 3.66 22.52 0.31
CA LEU A 19 4.00 21.27 0.99
C LEU A 19 3.23 20.08 0.40
N VAL A 20 1.95 20.27 0.03
CA VAL A 20 1.18 19.25 -0.70
C VAL A 20 1.84 18.93 -2.04
N MET A 21 2.20 19.94 -2.82
CA MET A 21 2.86 19.72 -4.11
C MET A 21 4.20 18.99 -3.96
N ALA A 22 4.99 19.33 -2.94
CA ALA A 22 6.24 18.64 -2.64
C ALA A 22 6.00 17.16 -2.28
N ALA A 23 5.00 16.88 -1.44
CA ALA A 23 4.64 15.52 -1.04
C ALA A 23 4.12 14.68 -2.22
N ARG A 24 3.30 15.28 -3.11
CA ARG A 24 2.85 14.62 -4.35
C ARG A 24 4.01 14.34 -5.31
N ALA A 25 4.94 15.29 -5.45
CA ALA A 25 6.14 15.09 -6.28
C ALA A 25 7.01 13.95 -5.74
N GLU A 26 7.13 13.81 -4.41
CA GLU A 26 7.82 12.66 -3.79
C GLU A 26 7.12 11.35 -4.10
N GLU A 27 5.78 11.29 -3.99
CA GLU A 27 5.03 10.07 -4.33
C GLU A 27 5.21 9.69 -5.80
N MET A 28 5.18 10.67 -6.74
CA MET A 28 5.39 10.41 -8.15
C MET A 28 6.81 9.92 -8.46
N LYS A 29 7.84 10.39 -7.75
CA LYS A 29 9.20 9.81 -7.85
C LYS A 29 9.22 8.32 -7.50
N GLU A 30 8.48 7.92 -6.46
CA GLU A 30 8.38 6.51 -6.09
C GLU A 30 7.58 5.69 -7.12
N PHE A 31 6.55 6.28 -7.76
CA PHE A 31 5.86 5.62 -8.89
C PHE A 31 6.81 5.29 -10.03
N VAL A 32 7.67 6.23 -10.39
CA VAL A 32 8.70 6.03 -11.42
C VAL A 32 9.75 5.00 -10.98
N LYS A 33 10.28 5.15 -9.75
CA LYS A 33 11.30 4.25 -9.19
C LYS A 33 10.86 2.80 -9.15
N HIS A 34 9.60 2.55 -8.77
CA HIS A 34 9.03 1.20 -8.69
C HIS A 34 8.40 0.72 -9.99
N ASN A 35 8.36 1.56 -11.04
CA ASN A 35 7.67 1.27 -12.30
C ASN A 35 6.24 0.80 -12.07
N VAL A 36 5.45 1.60 -11.34
CA VAL A 36 4.12 1.19 -10.88
C VAL A 36 3.16 0.96 -12.04
N TYR A 37 3.27 1.76 -13.12
CA TYR A 37 2.50 1.59 -14.35
C TYR A 37 3.30 1.96 -15.59
N ASN A 38 2.91 1.38 -16.72
CA ASN A 38 3.36 1.82 -18.05
C ASN A 38 2.29 2.74 -18.66
N LYS A 39 2.72 3.85 -19.28
CA LYS A 39 1.80 4.70 -20.06
C LYS A 39 1.42 4.00 -21.35
N VAL A 40 0.13 3.83 -21.56
CA VAL A 40 -0.45 3.23 -22.76
C VAL A 40 -1.62 4.08 -23.26
N SER A 41 -2.04 3.88 -24.51
CA SER A 41 -3.19 4.60 -25.04
C SER A 41 -4.48 4.20 -24.34
N VAL A 42 -5.38 5.15 -24.09
CA VAL A 42 -6.74 4.87 -23.61
C VAL A 42 -7.50 3.91 -24.53
N LYS A 43 -7.19 3.94 -25.84
CA LYS A 43 -7.72 3.00 -26.84
C LYS A 43 -7.39 1.55 -26.45
N LYS A 44 -6.15 1.27 -26.06
CA LYS A 44 -5.72 -0.07 -25.58
C LYS A 44 -6.54 -0.52 -24.36
N CYS A 45 -6.82 0.40 -23.42
CA CYS A 45 -7.68 0.09 -22.28
C CYS A 45 -9.05 -0.37 -22.72
N TRP A 46 -9.71 0.38 -23.61
CA TRP A 46 -11.02 0.04 -24.14
C TRP A 46 -11.03 -1.30 -24.90
N GLU A 47 -10.03 -1.55 -25.75
CA GLU A 47 -9.89 -2.81 -26.47
C GLU A 47 -9.72 -4.02 -25.56
N LYS A 48 -9.03 -3.85 -24.43
CA LYS A 48 -8.76 -4.95 -23.50
C LYS A 48 -9.85 -5.16 -22.46
N THR A 49 -10.51 -4.11 -22.00
CA THR A 49 -11.45 -4.18 -20.87
C THR A 49 -12.92 -3.84 -21.22
N GLY A 50 -13.15 -3.22 -22.37
CA GLY A 50 -14.45 -2.68 -22.73
C GLY A 50 -14.92 -1.52 -21.83
N LYS A 51 -14.02 -0.92 -21.04
CA LYS A 51 -14.32 0.12 -20.03
C LYS A 51 -13.28 1.23 -20.07
N ALA A 52 -13.65 2.38 -19.53
CA ALA A 52 -12.70 3.46 -19.26
C ALA A 52 -11.67 3.07 -18.18
N PRO A 53 -10.49 3.69 -18.16
CA PRO A 53 -9.54 3.56 -17.06
C PRO A 53 -10.21 3.92 -15.73
N ILE A 54 -9.77 3.29 -14.64
CA ILE A 54 -10.23 3.57 -13.29
C ILE A 54 -9.72 4.96 -12.89
N GLY A 55 -10.61 5.82 -12.43
CA GLY A 55 -10.24 7.15 -11.95
C GLY A 55 -9.29 7.07 -10.75
N VAL A 56 -8.46 8.09 -10.58
CA VAL A 56 -7.57 8.22 -9.42
C VAL A 56 -7.92 9.45 -8.60
N ARG A 57 -7.44 9.50 -7.36
CA ARG A 57 -7.46 10.71 -6.55
C ARG A 57 -6.22 10.78 -5.66
N TRP A 58 -5.87 11.97 -5.28
CA TRP A 58 -4.92 12.20 -4.20
C TRP A 58 -5.59 12.05 -2.85
N VAL A 59 -4.86 11.51 -1.90
CA VAL A 59 -5.14 11.51 -0.47
C VAL A 59 -3.99 12.25 0.19
N ASP A 60 -4.25 13.47 0.62
CA ASP A 60 -3.27 14.37 1.22
C ASP A 60 -3.53 14.45 2.72
N VAL A 61 -2.50 14.26 3.53
CA VAL A 61 -2.63 14.24 5.00
C VAL A 61 -1.39 14.90 5.63
N ASN A 62 -1.60 15.71 6.67
CA ASN A 62 -0.54 16.13 7.57
C ASN A 62 -0.45 15.14 8.75
N LYS A 63 0.62 14.35 8.83
CA LYS A 63 0.88 13.40 9.92
C LYS A 63 1.56 14.07 11.13
N GLY A 64 2.14 15.24 10.92
CA GLY A 64 2.70 16.08 11.98
C GLY A 64 1.68 16.99 12.63
N ASP A 65 2.16 18.04 13.24
CA ASP A 65 1.37 19.12 13.82
C ASP A 65 1.54 20.43 13.03
N LYS A 66 1.03 21.54 13.56
CA LYS A 66 1.13 22.87 12.93
C LYS A 66 2.53 23.48 13.01
N ILE A 67 3.35 23.02 13.97
CA ILE A 67 4.72 23.53 14.20
C ILE A 67 5.71 22.69 13.41
N HIS A 68 5.50 21.37 13.35
CA HIS A 68 6.31 20.41 12.64
C HIS A 68 5.43 19.63 11.66
N PRO A 69 5.06 20.23 10.52
CA PRO A 69 4.19 19.59 9.54
C PRO A 69 4.93 18.44 8.83
N GLU A 70 4.26 17.29 8.74
CA GLU A 70 4.72 16.12 8.00
C GLU A 70 3.68 15.75 6.95
N TYR A 71 3.79 16.32 5.77
CA TYR A 71 2.84 16.11 4.69
C TYR A 71 3.10 14.78 3.99
N ARG A 72 2.04 14.06 3.75
CA ARG A 72 2.09 12.77 3.06
C ARG A 72 0.97 12.68 2.06
N SER A 73 1.32 12.55 0.79
CA SER A 73 0.38 12.36 -0.31
C SER A 73 0.44 10.92 -0.82
N ARG A 74 -0.72 10.37 -1.18
CA ARG A 74 -0.84 9.08 -1.86
C ARG A 74 -1.76 9.19 -3.05
N LEU A 75 -1.33 8.69 -4.19
CA LEU A 75 -2.21 8.52 -5.34
C LEU A 75 -2.96 7.19 -5.21
N VAL A 76 -4.30 7.25 -5.24
CA VAL A 76 -5.17 6.12 -4.94
C VAL A 76 -6.14 5.90 -6.09
N ALA A 77 -6.25 4.67 -6.58
CA ALA A 77 -7.28 4.27 -7.55
C ALA A 77 -8.67 4.25 -6.89
N LYS A 78 -9.70 4.69 -7.62
CA LYS A 78 -11.09 4.67 -7.16
C LYS A 78 -11.83 3.45 -7.69
N GLU A 79 -11.30 2.25 -7.43
CA GLU A 79 -11.97 1.04 -7.87
C GLU A 79 -13.13 0.69 -6.95
N ILE A 80 -14.35 1.02 -7.40
CA ILE A 80 -15.56 0.81 -6.63
C ILE A 80 -15.90 -0.69 -6.57
N LYS A 81 -16.27 -1.15 -5.38
CA LYS A 81 -16.74 -2.52 -5.15
C LYS A 81 -18.15 -2.68 -5.74
N ILE A 82 -18.25 -3.36 -6.88
CA ILE A 82 -19.52 -3.61 -7.59
C ILE A 82 -20.13 -4.95 -7.17
N ASP A 83 -19.30 -5.92 -6.80
CA ASP A 83 -19.65 -7.30 -6.49
C ASP A 83 -18.91 -7.83 -5.26
N LYS A 84 -19.40 -8.91 -4.67
CA LYS A 84 -18.67 -9.66 -3.64
C LYS A 84 -17.69 -10.60 -4.36
N ARG A 85 -16.41 -10.33 -4.18
CA ARG A 85 -15.32 -11.21 -4.64
C ARG A 85 -14.59 -11.74 -3.43
N GLU A 86 -14.87 -12.98 -3.06
CA GLU A 86 -14.24 -13.65 -1.91
C GLU A 86 -12.76 -13.97 -2.19
N ASP A 87 -12.42 -14.10 -3.47
CA ASP A 87 -11.06 -14.33 -3.95
C ASP A 87 -10.11 -13.13 -3.76
N LEU A 88 -10.62 -11.98 -3.32
CA LEU A 88 -9.82 -10.77 -3.05
C LEU A 88 -9.60 -10.50 -1.56
N PHE A 89 -9.81 -11.51 -0.73
CA PHE A 89 -9.54 -11.39 0.70
C PHE A 89 -8.03 -11.42 0.97
N ALA A 90 -7.56 -10.49 1.79
CA ALA A 90 -6.22 -10.51 2.37
C ALA A 90 -6.36 -10.68 3.88
N ALA A 91 -5.75 -11.71 4.42
CA ALA A 91 -5.82 -11.99 5.85
C ALA A 91 -5.04 -10.95 6.67
N THR A 92 -5.59 -10.60 7.84
CA THR A 92 -4.91 -9.75 8.82
C THR A 92 -4.64 -10.56 10.08
N THR A 93 -3.43 -10.42 10.62
CA THR A 93 -3.04 -11.13 11.85
C THR A 93 -3.96 -10.72 13.01
N PRO A 94 -4.65 -11.66 13.68
CA PRO A 94 -5.46 -11.37 14.84
C PRO A 94 -4.65 -10.68 15.94
N LEU A 95 -5.30 -9.78 16.68
CA LEU A 95 -4.65 -9.07 17.78
C LEU A 95 -4.19 -10.02 18.89
N GLU A 96 -4.96 -11.09 19.13
CA GLU A 96 -4.68 -12.13 20.11
C GLU A 96 -3.38 -12.87 19.79
N SER A 97 -3.11 -13.18 18.52
CA SER A 97 -1.87 -13.80 18.09
C SER A 97 -0.66 -12.91 18.40
N LYS A 98 -0.79 -11.59 18.18
CA LYS A 98 0.26 -10.62 18.51
C LYS A 98 0.49 -10.56 20.03
N LYS A 99 -0.58 -10.49 20.84
CA LYS A 99 -0.49 -10.50 22.30
C LYS A 99 0.17 -11.78 22.82
N MET A 100 -0.19 -12.93 22.25
CA MET A 100 0.41 -14.21 22.59
C MET A 100 1.92 -14.24 22.32
N LEU A 101 2.33 -13.74 21.14
CA LEU A 101 3.74 -13.65 20.77
C LEU A 101 4.55 -12.80 21.76
N PHE A 102 4.02 -11.63 22.15
CA PHE A 102 4.64 -10.78 23.18
C PHE A 102 4.71 -11.49 24.54
N SER A 103 3.62 -12.14 24.98
CA SER A 103 3.58 -12.88 26.21
C SER A 103 4.64 -13.99 26.25
N TRP A 104 4.76 -14.75 25.16
CA TRP A 104 5.77 -15.80 25.06
C TRP A 104 7.19 -15.24 25.14
N ALA A 105 7.48 -14.15 24.43
CA ALA A 105 8.82 -13.57 24.44
C ALA A 105 9.31 -13.16 25.82
N VAL A 106 8.41 -12.76 26.72
CA VAL A 106 8.72 -12.33 28.10
C VAL A 106 8.53 -13.41 29.15
N THR A 107 8.08 -14.62 28.77
CA THR A 107 7.82 -15.71 29.71
C THR A 107 9.06 -16.60 29.85
N GLU A 108 9.55 -16.74 31.09
CA GLU A 108 10.66 -17.65 31.42
C GLU A 108 10.28 -19.10 31.12
N GLY A 109 11.18 -19.84 30.54
CA GLY A 109 10.96 -21.23 30.09
C GLY A 109 10.30 -21.36 28.72
N ILE A 110 9.73 -20.29 28.17
CA ILE A 110 9.18 -20.23 26.82
C ILE A 110 10.04 -19.31 25.94
N GLY A 111 10.02 -18.02 26.20
CA GLY A 111 10.74 -17.03 25.41
C GLY A 111 12.21 -16.92 25.79
N PHE A 112 12.58 -17.22 27.01
CA PHE A 112 13.97 -17.18 27.46
C PHE A 112 14.20 -18.13 28.64
N LYS A 113 15.49 -18.46 28.86
CA LYS A 113 15.96 -19.10 30.11
C LYS A 113 16.73 -18.07 30.93
N ARG A 114 16.54 -18.05 32.26
CA ARG A 114 17.14 -17.04 33.16
C ARG A 114 18.68 -16.97 33.05
N ASN A 115 19.32 -18.10 32.87
CA ASN A 115 20.76 -18.22 32.73
C ASN A 115 21.25 -18.06 31.28
N ASP A 116 20.35 -17.90 30.29
CA ASP A 116 20.72 -17.79 28.87
C ASP A 116 19.74 -16.85 28.12
N ARG A 117 19.58 -15.63 28.62
CA ARG A 117 18.72 -14.61 28.00
C ARG A 117 19.18 -14.18 26.60
N LYS A 118 20.47 -14.30 26.31
CA LYS A 118 21.02 -13.89 25.00
C LYS A 118 20.50 -14.73 23.84
N ASN A 119 20.19 -16.00 24.09
CA ASN A 119 19.66 -16.95 23.11
C ASN A 119 18.13 -17.10 23.22
N GLY A 120 17.47 -16.19 23.91
CA GLY A 120 16.03 -16.15 23.99
C GLY A 120 15.38 -15.71 22.69
N MET A 121 14.03 -15.80 22.66
CA MET A 121 13.20 -15.33 21.57
C MET A 121 13.47 -13.85 21.27
N LYS A 122 13.64 -13.54 20.01
CA LYS A 122 13.78 -12.16 19.51
C LYS A 122 12.56 -11.78 18.72
N LEU A 123 12.12 -10.54 18.87
CA LEU A 123 11.02 -9.97 18.11
C LEU A 123 11.55 -8.88 17.22
N ASP A 124 11.28 -8.99 15.92
CA ASP A 124 11.58 -7.96 14.94
C ASP A 124 10.28 -7.28 14.49
N PHE A 125 10.35 -5.96 14.33
CA PHE A 125 9.24 -5.15 13.84
C PHE A 125 9.65 -4.55 12.51
N ILE A 126 9.01 -5.02 11.45
CA ILE A 126 9.34 -4.61 10.09
C ILE A 126 8.17 -3.83 9.52
N ASP A 127 8.39 -2.55 9.18
CA ASP A 127 7.47 -1.74 8.40
C ASP A 127 7.98 -1.60 6.97
N VAL A 128 7.19 -2.03 6.01
CA VAL A 128 7.55 -1.97 4.58
C VAL A 128 6.96 -0.71 3.97
N ARG A 129 7.84 0.25 3.66
CA ARG A 129 7.43 1.47 2.98
C ARG A 129 6.86 1.15 1.61
N ARG A 130 5.68 1.71 1.30
CA ARG A 130 4.97 1.53 0.01
C ARG A 130 4.81 0.06 -0.39
N ALA A 131 4.39 -0.76 0.58
CA ALA A 131 4.31 -2.22 0.46
C ALA A 131 3.71 -2.70 -0.88
N TYR A 132 2.63 -2.07 -1.36
CA TYR A 132 1.98 -2.48 -2.60
C TYR A 132 2.86 -2.32 -3.84
N PHE A 133 3.77 -1.35 -3.88
CA PHE A 133 4.66 -1.14 -5.02
C PHE A 133 5.72 -2.24 -5.18
N HIS A 134 5.89 -3.10 -4.18
CA HIS A 134 6.75 -4.28 -4.28
C HIS A 134 6.02 -5.49 -4.85
N ALA A 135 4.68 -5.48 -4.89
CA ALA A 135 3.87 -6.58 -5.40
C ALA A 135 3.50 -6.38 -6.87
N GLU A 136 3.59 -7.44 -7.68
CA GLU A 136 3.16 -7.40 -9.07
C GLU A 136 1.63 -7.25 -9.17
N ALA A 137 1.17 -6.49 -10.17
CA ALA A 137 -0.24 -6.48 -10.54
C ALA A 137 -0.62 -7.80 -11.21
N ARG A 138 -1.45 -8.61 -10.56
CA ARG A 138 -1.78 -9.97 -11.01
C ARG A 138 -2.93 -10.01 -12.03
N ARG A 139 -3.64 -8.92 -12.19
CA ARG A 139 -4.69 -8.74 -13.21
C ARG A 139 -4.39 -7.48 -14.02
N GLN A 140 -4.93 -7.43 -15.21
CA GLN A 140 -4.81 -6.26 -16.06
C GLN A 140 -5.71 -5.13 -15.55
N VAL A 141 -5.11 -4.06 -15.07
CA VAL A 141 -5.78 -2.87 -14.54
C VAL A 141 -5.26 -1.63 -15.22
N PHE A 142 -6.16 -0.76 -15.63
CA PHE A 142 -5.84 0.54 -16.21
C PHE A 142 -6.37 1.65 -15.31
N VAL A 143 -5.55 2.65 -15.05
CA VAL A 143 -5.87 3.82 -14.22
C VAL A 143 -5.70 5.11 -15.00
N GLU A 144 -6.47 6.14 -14.68
CA GLU A 144 -6.22 7.48 -15.18
C GLU A 144 -4.87 7.97 -14.67
N LEU A 145 -4.22 8.84 -15.43
CA LEU A 145 -3.02 9.53 -14.98
C LEU A 145 -3.45 10.75 -14.15
N CYS A 146 -2.73 11.04 -13.06
CA CYS A 146 -2.93 12.27 -12.30
C CYS A 146 -2.43 13.49 -13.10
N ASP A 147 -2.86 14.70 -12.69
CA ASP A 147 -2.48 15.95 -13.35
C ASP A 147 -0.96 16.10 -13.50
N GLU A 148 -0.22 15.68 -12.46
CA GLU A 148 1.24 15.79 -12.37
C GLU A 148 2.00 14.92 -13.39
N ASP A 149 1.35 13.86 -13.91
CA ASP A 149 1.95 12.93 -14.88
C ASP A 149 1.06 12.76 -16.13
N SER A 150 0.10 13.64 -16.32
CA SER A 150 -0.89 13.52 -17.40
C SER A 150 -0.26 13.60 -18.80
N THR A 151 -0.75 12.76 -19.68
CA THR A 151 -0.40 12.78 -21.11
C THR A 151 -1.69 12.57 -21.91
N ARG A 152 -1.98 13.45 -22.85
CA ARG A 152 -3.24 13.42 -23.62
C ARG A 152 -3.46 12.07 -24.31
N GLY A 153 -4.61 11.45 -24.08
CA GLY A 153 -5.01 10.18 -24.69
C GLY A 153 -4.31 8.96 -24.10
N MET A 154 -3.58 9.11 -22.99
CA MET A 154 -2.87 8.03 -22.32
C MET A 154 -3.51 7.70 -20.97
N CYS A 155 -3.29 6.48 -20.50
CA CYS A 155 -3.61 5.98 -19.16
C CYS A 155 -2.45 5.11 -18.66
N GLY A 156 -2.47 4.75 -17.38
CA GLY A 156 -1.50 3.85 -16.78
C GLY A 156 -1.99 2.41 -16.80
N GLU A 157 -1.28 1.50 -17.44
CA GLU A 157 -1.47 0.06 -17.26
C GLU A 157 -0.61 -0.40 -16.08
N LEU A 158 -1.23 -0.88 -15.01
CA LEU A 158 -0.52 -1.26 -13.79
C LEU A 158 0.43 -2.42 -14.03
N VAL A 159 1.67 -2.26 -13.58
CA VAL A 159 2.70 -3.30 -13.47
C VAL A 159 2.82 -3.77 -12.01
N LYS A 160 2.65 -2.85 -11.07
CA LYS A 160 2.64 -3.13 -9.63
C LYS A 160 1.27 -2.89 -9.03
N ALA A 161 1.01 -3.49 -7.86
CA ALA A 161 -0.19 -3.20 -7.11
C ALA A 161 -0.22 -1.73 -6.67
N MET A 162 -1.40 -1.14 -6.70
CA MET A 162 -1.61 0.27 -6.39
C MET A 162 -2.66 0.42 -5.30
N TYR A 163 -2.48 1.40 -4.42
CA TYR A 163 -3.49 1.76 -3.42
C TYR A 163 -4.85 2.03 -4.07
N GLY A 164 -5.90 1.47 -3.47
CA GLY A 164 -7.28 1.66 -3.93
C GLY A 164 -7.72 0.72 -5.05
N THR A 165 -6.84 -0.16 -5.56
CA THR A 165 -7.28 -1.33 -6.35
C THR A 165 -7.75 -2.44 -5.41
N ARG A 166 -8.74 -3.22 -5.84
CA ARG A 166 -9.42 -4.22 -5.00
C ARG A 166 -8.53 -5.38 -4.58
N ASP A 167 -7.52 -5.70 -5.37
CA ASP A 167 -6.60 -6.82 -5.20
C ASP A 167 -5.22 -6.42 -4.64
N ALA A 168 -4.99 -5.14 -4.36
CA ALA A 168 -3.69 -4.66 -3.91
C ALA A 168 -3.20 -5.38 -2.63
N ALA A 169 -4.09 -5.55 -1.65
CA ALA A 169 -3.76 -6.20 -0.39
C ALA A 169 -3.41 -7.68 -0.59
N GLN A 170 -4.18 -8.38 -1.43
CA GLN A 170 -3.93 -9.79 -1.76
C GLN A 170 -2.62 -9.96 -2.56
N ASN A 171 -2.36 -9.09 -3.52
CA ASN A 171 -1.11 -9.11 -4.29
C ASN A 171 0.10 -8.95 -3.36
N TRP A 172 0.01 -8.04 -2.39
CA TRP A 172 1.03 -7.87 -1.38
C TRP A 172 1.18 -9.09 -0.48
N GLU A 173 0.07 -9.66 0.01
CA GLU A 173 0.08 -10.87 0.84
C GLU A 173 0.82 -12.02 0.14
N VAL A 174 0.52 -12.26 -1.14
CA VAL A 174 1.20 -13.30 -1.91
C VAL A 174 2.70 -13.03 -2.05
N THR A 175 3.08 -11.79 -2.35
CA THR A 175 4.49 -11.40 -2.50
C THR A 175 5.25 -11.56 -1.18
N TYR A 176 4.69 -11.06 -0.10
CA TYR A 176 5.25 -11.17 1.24
C TYR A 176 5.37 -12.63 1.70
N THR A 177 4.30 -13.43 1.52
CA THR A 177 4.30 -14.85 1.89
C THR A 177 5.35 -15.62 1.13
N ALA A 178 5.49 -15.40 -0.17
CA ALA A 178 6.52 -16.06 -0.98
C ALA A 178 7.93 -15.75 -0.45
N PHE A 179 8.22 -14.48 -0.18
CA PHE A 179 9.50 -14.06 0.40
C PHE A 179 9.76 -14.70 1.78
N MET A 180 8.75 -14.67 2.66
CA MET A 180 8.89 -15.26 4.01
C MET A 180 9.14 -16.76 3.94
N THR A 181 8.46 -17.46 3.01
CA THR A 181 8.65 -18.91 2.80
C THR A 181 10.07 -19.21 2.28
N GLU A 182 10.59 -18.38 1.37
CA GLU A 182 11.94 -18.53 0.82
C GLU A 182 13.02 -18.45 1.92
N ILE A 183 12.82 -17.57 2.91
CA ILE A 183 13.75 -17.42 4.04
C ILE A 183 13.46 -18.38 5.21
N GLY A 184 12.54 -19.35 5.04
CA GLY A 184 12.32 -20.45 5.97
C GLY A 184 11.15 -20.31 6.93
N PHE A 185 10.28 -19.30 6.77
CA PHE A 185 9.04 -19.22 7.53
C PHE A 185 7.96 -20.11 6.91
N HIS A 186 7.01 -20.55 7.72
CA HIS A 186 5.86 -21.33 7.29
C HIS A 186 4.57 -20.72 7.80
N ASN A 187 3.56 -20.67 6.94
CA ASN A 187 2.24 -20.18 7.33
C ASN A 187 1.60 -21.11 8.36
N GLY A 188 0.93 -20.50 9.33
CA GLY A 188 0.10 -21.23 10.28
C GLY A 188 -1.07 -21.95 9.60
N LYS A 189 -1.41 -23.16 10.08
CA LYS A 189 -2.55 -23.92 9.52
C LYS A 189 -3.90 -23.28 9.84
N SER A 190 -4.05 -22.75 11.06
CA SER A 190 -5.31 -22.15 11.53
C SER A 190 -5.44 -20.67 11.18
N THR A 191 -4.32 -19.98 10.97
CA THR A 191 -4.27 -18.56 10.69
C THR A 191 -3.17 -18.32 9.66
N PRO A 192 -3.51 -18.20 8.37
CA PRO A 192 -2.52 -18.14 7.29
C PRO A 192 -1.52 -16.99 7.38
N CYS A 193 -1.83 -15.96 8.19
CA CYS A 193 -0.99 -14.78 8.39
C CYS A 193 -0.18 -14.83 9.72
N VAL A 194 -0.07 -16.00 10.35
CA VAL A 194 0.70 -16.22 11.59
C VAL A 194 1.65 -17.39 11.41
#